data_0db4e243990fc8a7657fe5af75f5a5a3
#
_entry.id   0db4e243990fc8a7657fe5af75f5a5a3
#
_cell.length_a   1.000
_cell.length_b   1.000
_cell.length_c   1.000
_cell.angle_alpha   90.00
_cell.angle_beta   90.00
_cell.angle_gamma   90.00
#
_symmetry.space_group_name_H-M   'P 1'
#
loop_
_entity.id
_entity.type
_entity.pdbx_description
1 polymer ?
#
loop_
_entity_poly.entity_id
_entity_poly.type
_entity_poly.pdbx_seq_one_letter_code
_entity_poly.pdbx_strand_id
1 'polypeptide(L)'
;MKFHEDVIFKIQGQEYGQELMEIIRIEGKIVEVHQTEYGIVDPKMYKPDMVFELEDKIIILEFQSSYVDMSDKRRFRLYSALFDQIKNKSKKDIEVHVLSTVEAEKTKFYKVNQDSIFTIYIHSLKNYDGDEFLNKMKTKISNNQQLSEKELLLISLICFMKTENGIENSILNSAVTITNIPDLKMDIAQFVKGLVLMLCDKFVKDESLNTTISNLVGGNMKIVEDYAQRKVDEKLKERDEEIVRNMDEKGVKKEDIAILAKVSPEFVEKTLSK
;
A
#
# COMPACT_ATOMS: atom_id res chain seq x y z
N MET A 1 -0.34 8.47 16.59
CA MET A 1 -0.21 7.00 16.60
C MET A 1 -0.77 6.31 15.35
N LYS A 2 -1.44 7.04 14.43
CA LYS A 2 -1.92 6.52 13.11
C LYS A 2 -0.82 6.35 12.04
N PHE A 3 0.38 6.86 12.26
CA PHE A 3 1.38 7.08 11.19
C PHE A 3 2.02 5.82 10.60
N HIS A 4 2.13 4.72 11.35
CA HIS A 4 2.91 3.54 10.89
C HIS A 4 2.06 2.50 10.14
N GLU A 5 0.80 2.29 10.51
CA GLU A 5 -0.10 1.39 9.77
C GLU A 5 -0.33 1.92 8.35
N ASP A 6 -0.62 3.24 8.23
CA ASP A 6 -0.79 3.91 6.95
C ASP A 6 0.46 3.77 6.07
N VAL A 7 1.67 3.86 6.65
CA VAL A 7 2.93 3.71 5.90
C VAL A 7 3.08 2.28 5.36
N ILE A 8 2.82 1.26 6.18
CA ILE A 8 2.90 -0.15 5.77
C ILE A 8 1.94 -0.42 4.60
N PHE A 9 0.67 -0.02 4.73
CA PHE A 9 -0.33 -0.25 3.69
C PHE A 9 -0.04 0.56 2.42
N LYS A 10 0.47 1.80 2.56
CA LYS A 10 0.88 2.60 1.40
C LYS A 10 2.04 1.95 0.64
N ILE A 11 3.05 1.46 1.35
CA ILE A 11 4.16 0.73 0.73
C ILE A 11 3.63 -0.53 0.02
N GLN A 12 2.77 -1.31 0.68
CA GLN A 12 2.14 -2.49 0.06
C GLN A 12 1.31 -2.12 -1.18
N GLY A 13 0.50 -1.07 -1.11
CA GLY A 13 -0.33 -0.63 -2.23
C GLY A 13 0.49 -0.12 -3.41
N GLN A 14 1.63 0.48 -3.15
CA GLN A 14 2.52 0.97 -4.20
C GLN A 14 3.31 -0.13 -4.90
N GLU A 15 3.81 -1.12 -4.15
CA GLU A 15 4.65 -2.18 -4.69
C GLU A 15 3.85 -3.42 -5.15
N TYR A 16 2.74 -3.70 -4.46
CA TYR A 16 1.93 -4.91 -4.64
C TYR A 16 0.44 -4.57 -4.71
N GLY A 17 0.09 -3.53 -5.48
CA GLY A 17 -1.28 -3.03 -5.59
C GLY A 17 -2.24 -4.09 -6.12
N GLN A 18 -1.82 -4.91 -7.10
CA GLN A 18 -2.65 -5.96 -7.67
C GLN A 18 -2.99 -7.04 -6.63
N GLU A 19 -2.01 -7.49 -5.85
CA GLU A 19 -2.19 -8.47 -4.79
C GLU A 19 -3.07 -7.92 -3.66
N LEU A 20 -2.92 -6.62 -3.37
CA LEU A 20 -3.76 -5.93 -2.39
C LEU A 20 -5.23 -5.89 -2.86
N MET A 21 -5.47 -5.61 -4.16
CA MET A 21 -6.82 -5.67 -4.76
C MET A 21 -7.42 -7.07 -4.63
N GLU A 22 -6.64 -8.12 -4.89
CA GLU A 22 -7.08 -9.50 -4.73
C GLU A 22 -7.37 -9.87 -3.27
N ILE A 23 -6.59 -9.36 -2.30
CA ILE A 23 -6.83 -9.55 -0.86
C ILE A 23 -8.21 -9.02 -0.48
N ILE A 24 -8.54 -7.82 -0.93
CA ILE A 24 -9.84 -7.18 -0.66
C ILE A 24 -10.94 -7.62 -1.65
N ARG A 25 -10.63 -8.58 -2.52
CA ARG A 25 -11.57 -9.21 -3.46
C ARG A 25 -12.18 -8.24 -4.46
N ILE A 26 -11.39 -7.29 -4.94
CA ILE A 26 -11.77 -6.42 -6.06
C ILE A 26 -11.22 -7.07 -7.32
N GLU A 27 -12.12 -7.37 -8.26
CA GLU A 27 -11.77 -7.92 -9.56
C GLU A 27 -11.35 -6.82 -10.53
N GLY A 28 -10.41 -7.14 -11.41
CA GLY A 28 -9.91 -6.25 -12.46
C GLY A 28 -8.39 -6.12 -12.42
N LYS A 29 -7.82 -5.66 -13.54
CA LYS A 29 -6.39 -5.41 -13.68
C LYS A 29 -6.11 -3.93 -13.49
N ILE A 30 -5.13 -3.60 -12.64
CA ILE A 30 -4.63 -2.23 -12.49
C ILE A 30 -3.94 -1.84 -13.78
N VAL A 31 -4.37 -0.74 -14.38
CA VAL A 31 -3.76 -0.13 -15.57
C VAL A 31 -2.94 1.11 -15.22
N GLU A 32 -3.28 1.80 -14.13
CA GLU A 32 -2.56 2.97 -13.65
C GLU A 32 -2.73 3.15 -12.13
N VAL A 33 -1.68 3.64 -11.47
CA VAL A 33 -1.70 4.08 -10.07
C VAL A 33 -1.56 5.60 -10.08
N HIS A 34 -2.62 6.30 -9.71
CA HIS A 34 -2.64 7.76 -9.75
C HIS A 34 -1.95 8.39 -8.54
N GLN A 35 -1.32 9.54 -8.77
CA GLN A 35 -0.85 10.38 -7.69
C GLN A 35 -2.04 10.92 -6.88
N THR A 36 -1.92 10.84 -5.56
CA THR A 36 -2.99 11.23 -4.62
C THR A 36 -2.94 12.70 -4.22
N GLU A 37 -1.94 13.46 -4.67
CA GLU A 37 -1.81 14.88 -4.36
C GLU A 37 -2.60 15.76 -5.33
N TYR A 38 -3.47 16.59 -4.79
CA TYR A 38 -4.25 17.58 -5.52
C TYR A 38 -3.71 18.97 -5.15
N GLY A 39 -3.39 19.81 -6.13
CA GLY A 39 -2.89 21.18 -5.94
C GLY A 39 -3.95 22.16 -5.42
N ILE A 40 -4.66 21.82 -4.36
CA ILE A 40 -5.70 22.64 -3.72
C ILE A 40 -5.15 23.25 -2.42
N VAL A 41 -5.74 24.36 -1.99
CA VAL A 41 -5.30 25.30 -0.93
C VAL A 41 -4.91 24.67 0.42
N ASP A 42 -5.34 23.43 0.70
CA ASP A 42 -4.85 22.65 1.85
C ASP A 42 -4.64 21.18 1.45
N PRO A 43 -3.44 20.82 1.00
CA PRO A 43 -3.14 19.46 0.51
C PRO A 43 -3.24 18.38 1.57
N LYS A 44 -3.26 18.71 2.87
CA LYS A 44 -3.33 17.71 3.95
C LYS A 44 -4.73 17.15 4.19
N MET A 45 -5.78 17.90 3.82
CA MET A 45 -7.17 17.51 4.12
C MET A 45 -7.84 16.66 3.04
N TYR A 46 -7.29 16.60 1.82
CA TYR A 46 -8.00 16.07 0.65
C TYR A 46 -7.18 15.08 -0.17
N LYS A 47 -6.40 14.25 0.50
CA LYS A 47 -5.52 13.29 -0.12
C LYS A 47 -5.98 11.86 0.21
N PRO A 48 -6.47 11.08 -0.77
CA PRO A 48 -6.70 9.67 -0.57
C PRO A 48 -5.38 8.94 -0.35
N ASP A 49 -5.45 7.77 0.31
CA ASP A 49 -4.25 6.98 0.54
C ASP A 49 -3.70 6.38 -0.75
N MET A 50 -4.56 5.75 -1.56
CA MET A 50 -4.21 5.20 -2.87
C MET A 50 -5.35 5.40 -3.87
N VAL A 51 -5.00 5.53 -5.15
CA VAL A 51 -5.96 5.54 -6.25
C VAL A 51 -5.45 4.62 -7.35
N PHE A 52 -6.23 3.60 -7.68
CA PHE A 52 -5.95 2.64 -8.75
C PHE A 52 -6.95 2.83 -9.89
N GLU A 53 -6.46 2.96 -11.10
CA GLU A 53 -7.30 2.86 -12.28
C GLU A 53 -7.29 1.42 -12.79
N LEU A 54 -8.48 0.83 -12.91
CA LEU A 54 -8.71 -0.48 -13.52
C LEU A 54 -9.18 -0.30 -14.96
N GLU A 55 -9.41 -1.38 -15.67
CA GLU A 55 -9.90 -1.33 -17.05
C GLU A 55 -11.28 -0.67 -17.16
N ASP A 56 -12.17 -0.93 -16.19
CA ASP A 56 -13.58 -0.53 -16.18
C ASP A 56 -13.95 0.54 -15.16
N LYS A 57 -13.14 0.74 -14.12
CA LYS A 57 -13.45 1.61 -12.99
C LYS A 57 -12.20 2.18 -12.31
N ILE A 58 -12.39 3.12 -11.40
CA ILE A 58 -11.37 3.71 -10.55
C ILE A 58 -11.67 3.34 -9.10
N ILE A 59 -10.65 2.87 -8.39
CA ILE A 59 -10.71 2.52 -6.98
C ILE A 59 -9.95 3.55 -6.16
N ILE A 60 -10.65 4.22 -5.26
CA ILE A 60 -10.04 4.97 -4.17
C ILE A 60 -9.94 4.03 -2.97
N LEU A 61 -8.73 3.72 -2.53
CA LEU A 61 -8.48 2.84 -1.39
C LEU A 61 -7.95 3.65 -0.21
N GLU A 62 -8.64 3.53 0.91
CA GLU A 62 -8.32 4.17 2.19
C GLU A 62 -7.94 3.12 3.24
N PHE A 63 -7.01 3.45 4.14
CA PHE A 63 -6.58 2.57 5.23
C PHE A 63 -7.09 3.10 6.57
N GLN A 64 -7.82 2.27 7.32
CA GLN A 64 -8.44 2.67 8.58
C GLN A 64 -8.11 1.71 9.71
N SER A 65 -7.55 2.27 10.80
CA SER A 65 -7.34 1.58 12.08
C SER A 65 -8.40 1.92 13.14
N SER A 66 -9.48 2.57 12.72
CA SER A 66 -10.63 2.95 13.54
C SER A 66 -11.93 2.72 12.76
N TYR A 67 -13.07 2.76 13.44
CA TYR A 67 -14.36 2.68 12.77
C TYR A 67 -14.58 3.88 11.86
N VAL A 68 -15.11 3.60 10.65
CA VAL A 68 -15.50 4.64 9.69
C VAL A 68 -16.68 5.44 10.24
N ASP A 69 -16.44 6.70 10.57
CA ASP A 69 -17.43 7.62 11.08
C ASP A 69 -18.05 8.54 10.02
N MET A 70 -18.87 9.50 10.42
CA MET A 70 -19.52 10.46 9.50
C MET A 70 -18.53 11.46 8.89
N SER A 71 -17.45 11.80 9.59
CA SER A 71 -16.38 12.65 9.06
C SER A 71 -15.63 11.95 7.95
N ASP A 72 -15.28 10.67 8.17
CA ASP A 72 -14.65 9.85 7.15
C ASP A 72 -15.50 9.72 5.89
N LYS A 73 -16.80 9.43 6.04
CA LYS A 73 -17.75 9.32 4.91
C LYS A 73 -17.81 10.60 4.08
N ARG A 74 -17.84 11.77 4.75
CA ARG A 74 -17.81 13.08 4.07
C ARG A 74 -16.50 13.31 3.33
N ARG A 75 -15.38 12.95 3.98
CA ARG A 75 -14.04 13.05 3.42
C ARG A 75 -13.90 12.18 2.16
N PHE A 76 -14.28 10.91 2.24
CA PHE A 76 -14.20 9.96 1.11
C PHE A 76 -15.06 10.40 -0.08
N ARG A 77 -16.25 10.90 0.18
CA ARG A 77 -17.10 11.47 -0.88
C ARG A 77 -16.44 12.67 -1.54
N LEU A 78 -15.81 13.55 -0.75
CA LEU A 78 -15.12 14.71 -1.29
C LEU A 78 -13.95 14.29 -2.17
N TYR A 79 -13.17 13.30 -1.76
CA TYR A 79 -12.08 12.74 -2.57
C TYR A 79 -12.56 12.21 -3.92
N SER A 80 -13.65 11.42 -3.88
CA SER A 80 -14.27 10.88 -5.08
C SER A 80 -14.69 12.00 -6.05
N ALA A 81 -15.36 13.02 -5.54
CA ALA A 81 -15.82 14.15 -6.36
C ALA A 81 -14.64 14.98 -6.93
N LEU A 82 -13.61 15.22 -6.13
CA LEU A 82 -12.41 15.95 -6.58
C LEU A 82 -11.63 15.15 -7.63
N PHE A 83 -11.44 13.84 -7.41
CA PHE A 83 -10.77 13.00 -8.38
C PHE A 83 -11.54 12.95 -9.70
N ASP A 84 -12.86 12.77 -9.64
CA ASP A 84 -13.72 12.76 -10.82
C ASP A 84 -13.57 14.05 -11.64
N GLN A 85 -13.62 15.18 -10.97
CA GLN A 85 -13.55 16.48 -11.64
C GLN A 85 -12.14 16.78 -12.22
N ILE A 86 -11.06 16.39 -11.52
CA ILE A 86 -9.71 16.84 -11.83
C ILE A 86 -8.94 15.83 -12.66
N LYS A 87 -9.05 14.54 -12.37
CA LYS A 87 -8.18 13.49 -12.89
C LYS A 87 -8.89 12.39 -13.69
N ASN A 88 -10.19 12.18 -13.52
CA ASN A 88 -10.94 11.15 -14.24
C ASN A 88 -11.17 11.51 -15.72
N LYS A 89 -10.10 11.51 -16.51
CA LYS A 89 -10.18 11.77 -17.94
C LYS A 89 -10.93 10.68 -18.71
N SER A 90 -10.88 9.46 -18.20
CA SER A 90 -11.53 8.28 -18.78
C SER A 90 -13.03 8.21 -18.50
N LYS A 91 -13.56 9.06 -17.58
CA LYS A 91 -14.96 9.08 -17.14
C LYS A 91 -15.46 7.72 -16.64
N LYS A 92 -14.58 6.94 -16.01
CA LYS A 92 -14.90 5.66 -15.40
C LYS A 92 -15.62 5.87 -14.07
N ASP A 93 -16.41 4.90 -13.66
CA ASP A 93 -17.05 4.90 -12.34
C ASP A 93 -15.99 4.86 -11.23
N ILE A 94 -16.27 5.56 -10.12
CA ILE A 94 -15.37 5.64 -8.97
C ILE A 94 -15.99 4.90 -7.79
N GLU A 95 -15.29 3.90 -7.29
CA GLU A 95 -15.64 3.18 -6.07
C GLU A 95 -14.70 3.55 -4.94
N VAL A 96 -15.24 3.68 -3.71
CA VAL A 96 -14.43 3.90 -2.51
C VAL A 96 -14.40 2.64 -1.67
N HIS A 97 -13.20 2.15 -1.44
CA HIS A 97 -12.91 0.97 -0.65
C HIS A 97 -12.08 1.34 0.57
N VAL A 98 -12.33 0.69 1.69
CA VAL A 98 -11.60 0.88 2.95
C VAL A 98 -11.03 -0.46 3.38
N LEU A 99 -9.71 -0.56 3.53
CA LEU A 99 -9.06 -1.67 4.20
C LEU A 99 -8.95 -1.35 5.68
N SER A 100 -9.60 -2.16 6.52
CA SER A 100 -9.74 -1.89 7.96
C SER A 100 -9.03 -2.94 8.81
N THR A 101 -8.32 -2.50 9.84
CA THR A 101 -7.73 -3.38 10.87
C THR A 101 -8.65 -3.61 12.07
N VAL A 102 -9.83 -2.98 12.09
CA VAL A 102 -10.87 -3.20 13.10
C VAL A 102 -12.04 -3.98 12.51
N GLU A 103 -12.79 -4.65 13.36
CA GLU A 103 -14.02 -5.34 12.94
C GLU A 103 -15.02 -4.32 12.38
N ALA A 104 -15.58 -4.59 11.20
CA ALA A 104 -16.50 -3.67 10.55
C ALA A 104 -17.47 -4.43 9.62
N GLU A 105 -18.65 -3.82 9.41
CA GLU A 105 -19.58 -4.26 8.37
C GLU A 105 -18.96 -4.09 6.99
N LYS A 106 -19.31 -4.99 6.06
CA LYS A 106 -18.74 -5.03 4.72
C LYS A 106 -19.04 -3.80 3.86
N THR A 107 -20.15 -3.09 4.12
CA THR A 107 -20.59 -1.97 3.31
C THR A 107 -21.28 -0.93 4.19
N LYS A 108 -20.93 0.32 3.98
CA LYS A 108 -21.56 1.47 4.62
C LYS A 108 -22.21 2.35 3.58
N PHE A 109 -23.39 2.81 3.91
CA PHE A 109 -24.14 3.78 3.09
C PHE A 109 -24.12 5.14 3.74
N TYR A 110 -23.92 6.16 2.93
CA TYR A 110 -24.06 7.55 3.31
C TYR A 110 -25.13 8.21 2.46
N LYS A 111 -26.28 8.48 3.06
CA LYS A 111 -27.35 9.24 2.40
C LYS A 111 -26.94 10.71 2.30
N VAL A 112 -26.67 11.14 1.08
CA VAL A 112 -26.24 12.51 0.78
C VAL A 112 -27.43 13.46 0.76
N ASN A 113 -28.50 13.07 0.08
CA ASN A 113 -29.80 13.75 -0.02
C ASN A 113 -30.88 12.69 -0.28
N GLN A 114 -32.11 13.13 -0.65
CA GLN A 114 -33.23 12.21 -0.88
C GLN A 114 -32.97 11.21 -2.02
N ASP A 115 -32.22 11.63 -3.04
CA ASP A 115 -32.05 10.91 -4.31
C ASP A 115 -30.63 10.35 -4.51
N SER A 116 -29.71 10.56 -3.55
CA SER A 116 -28.30 10.22 -3.71
C SER A 116 -27.73 9.50 -2.49
N ILE A 117 -27.23 8.30 -2.74
CA ILE A 117 -26.53 7.46 -1.75
C ILE A 117 -25.07 7.29 -2.19
N PHE A 118 -24.15 7.55 -1.27
CA PHE A 118 -22.72 7.27 -1.45
C PHE A 118 -22.38 5.97 -0.74
N THR A 119 -21.82 5.01 -1.50
CA THR A 119 -21.49 3.68 -1.01
C THR A 119 -20.01 3.61 -0.69
N ILE A 120 -19.67 2.99 0.44
CA ILE A 120 -18.30 2.73 0.89
C ILE A 120 -18.21 1.23 1.17
N TYR A 121 -17.28 0.56 0.48
CA TYR A 121 -17.01 -0.86 0.65
C TYR A 121 -15.92 -1.05 1.70
N ILE A 122 -16.22 -1.76 2.80
CA ILE A 122 -15.27 -1.96 3.88
C ILE A 122 -14.78 -3.42 3.89
N HIS A 123 -13.47 -3.59 3.82
CA HIS A 123 -12.77 -4.87 3.86
C HIS A 123 -12.01 -4.96 5.17
N SER A 124 -12.61 -5.64 6.16
CA SER A 124 -11.95 -5.82 7.46
C SER A 124 -11.04 -7.03 7.45
N LEU A 125 -9.78 -6.85 7.83
CA LEU A 125 -8.85 -7.95 8.05
C LEU A 125 -9.31 -8.85 9.20
N LYS A 126 -10.12 -8.37 10.14
CA LYS A 126 -10.74 -9.17 11.20
C LYS A 126 -11.76 -10.21 10.70
N ASN A 127 -12.17 -10.13 9.44
CA ASN A 127 -13.02 -11.15 8.79
C ASN A 127 -12.23 -12.39 8.33
N TYR A 128 -10.89 -12.36 8.43
CA TYR A 128 -10.02 -13.48 8.10
C TYR A 128 -9.58 -14.19 9.38
N ASP A 129 -9.59 -15.50 9.36
CA ASP A 129 -8.99 -16.33 10.42
C ASP A 129 -7.48 -16.44 10.14
N GLY A 130 -6.69 -15.72 10.96
CA GLY A 130 -5.25 -15.68 10.81
C GLY A 130 -4.57 -16.97 11.25
N ASP A 131 -5.14 -17.68 12.21
CA ASP A 131 -4.56 -18.95 12.69
C ASP A 131 -4.79 -20.06 11.66
N GLU A 132 -5.99 -20.16 11.08
CA GLU A 132 -6.28 -21.10 9.98
C GLU A 132 -5.39 -20.80 8.77
N PHE A 133 -5.29 -19.53 8.38
CA PHE A 133 -4.42 -19.10 7.27
C PHE A 133 -2.97 -19.49 7.52
N LEU A 134 -2.44 -19.22 8.72
CA LEU A 134 -1.06 -19.52 9.06
C LEU A 134 -0.78 -21.03 9.02
N ASN A 135 -1.69 -21.85 9.54
CA ASN A 135 -1.57 -23.30 9.51
C ASN A 135 -1.54 -23.84 8.08
N LYS A 136 -2.37 -23.27 7.18
CA LYS A 136 -2.35 -23.59 5.76
C LYS A 136 -1.01 -23.25 5.12
N MET A 137 -0.43 -22.09 5.45
CA MET A 137 0.89 -21.68 4.91
C MET A 137 2.00 -22.61 5.43
N LYS A 138 2.02 -22.95 6.70
CA LYS A 138 2.97 -23.92 7.28
C LYS A 138 2.87 -25.28 6.57
N THR A 139 1.66 -25.75 6.27
CA THR A 139 1.44 -27.00 5.52
C THR A 139 1.98 -26.93 4.10
N LYS A 140 1.75 -25.81 3.38
CA LYS A 140 2.33 -25.61 2.06
C LYS A 140 3.86 -25.65 2.09
N ILE A 141 4.48 -24.93 3.03
CA ILE A 141 5.93 -24.87 3.19
C ILE A 141 6.50 -26.27 3.49
N SER A 142 5.89 -27.02 4.41
CA SER A 142 6.35 -28.38 4.73
C SER A 142 6.24 -29.37 3.56
N ASN A 143 5.34 -29.11 2.62
CA ASN A 143 5.17 -29.87 1.39
C ASN A 143 6.01 -29.31 0.21
N ASN A 144 6.95 -28.40 0.46
CA ASN A 144 7.76 -27.73 -0.55
C ASN A 144 6.93 -27.03 -1.65
N GLN A 145 5.73 -26.56 -1.32
CA GLN A 145 4.89 -25.80 -2.24
C GLN A 145 5.29 -24.30 -2.18
N GLN A 146 5.41 -23.67 -3.35
CA GLN A 146 5.65 -22.23 -3.43
C GLN A 146 4.44 -21.44 -2.96
N LEU A 147 4.70 -20.37 -2.23
CA LEU A 147 3.69 -19.38 -1.85
C LEU A 147 3.59 -18.30 -2.93
N SER A 148 2.38 -17.87 -3.21
CA SER A 148 2.15 -16.71 -4.09
C SER A 148 2.54 -15.40 -3.37
N GLU A 149 2.78 -14.33 -4.12
CA GLU A 149 3.07 -13.00 -3.58
C GLU A 149 1.96 -12.52 -2.65
N LYS A 150 0.70 -12.72 -3.02
CA LYS A 150 -0.47 -12.49 -2.19
C LYS A 150 -0.40 -13.24 -0.84
N GLU A 151 -0.02 -14.51 -0.83
CA GLU A 151 0.11 -15.30 0.40
C GLU A 151 1.24 -14.77 1.28
N LEU A 152 2.36 -14.37 0.68
CA LEU A 152 3.48 -13.73 1.39
C LEU A 152 3.07 -12.41 2.04
N LEU A 153 2.34 -11.56 1.32
CA LEU A 153 1.80 -10.31 1.88
C LEU A 153 0.82 -10.58 3.02
N LEU A 154 -0.08 -11.56 2.87
CA LEU A 154 -1.02 -11.94 3.92
C LEU A 154 -0.33 -12.43 5.19
N ILE A 155 0.82 -13.14 5.09
CA ILE A 155 1.61 -13.53 6.26
C ILE A 155 2.04 -12.30 7.06
N SER A 156 2.45 -11.21 6.42
CA SER A 156 2.82 -9.98 7.12
C SER A 156 1.62 -9.27 7.79
N LEU A 157 0.41 -9.54 7.34
CA LEU A 157 -0.82 -8.91 7.85
C LEU A 157 -1.56 -9.73 8.91
N ILE A 158 -1.05 -10.92 9.30
CA ILE A 158 -1.74 -11.83 10.25
C ILE A 158 -2.06 -11.14 11.56
N CYS A 159 -1.20 -10.26 12.06
CA CYS A 159 -1.43 -9.54 13.31
C CYS A 159 -2.70 -8.68 13.32
N PHE A 160 -3.22 -8.32 12.13
CA PHE A 160 -4.47 -7.58 11.98
C PHE A 160 -5.69 -8.48 11.75
N MET A 161 -5.48 -9.78 11.51
CA MET A 161 -6.55 -10.76 11.36
C MET A 161 -7.11 -11.19 12.72
N LYS A 162 -8.15 -12.02 12.69
CA LYS A 162 -8.64 -12.69 13.90
C LYS A 162 -7.66 -13.80 14.28
N THR A 163 -7.06 -13.71 15.47
CA THR A 163 -6.13 -14.71 16.02
C THR A 163 -6.39 -14.90 17.51
N GLU A 164 -6.17 -16.12 17.99
CA GLU A 164 -6.30 -16.45 19.43
C GLU A 164 -5.10 -15.98 20.26
N ASN A 165 -3.93 -15.86 19.61
CA ASN A 165 -2.65 -15.64 20.30
C ASN A 165 -2.27 -14.17 20.48
N GLY A 166 -3.11 -13.23 20.07
CA GLY A 166 -2.84 -11.79 20.16
C GLY A 166 -1.80 -11.29 19.16
N ILE A 167 -1.62 -9.96 19.13
CA ILE A 167 -0.83 -9.27 18.10
C ILE A 167 0.65 -9.68 18.14
N GLU A 168 1.28 -9.68 19.33
CA GLU A 168 2.71 -9.93 19.48
C GLU A 168 3.10 -11.35 19.02
N ASN A 169 2.33 -12.34 19.46
CA ASN A 169 2.56 -13.73 19.04
C ASN A 169 2.25 -13.95 17.55
N SER A 170 1.30 -13.22 16.99
CA SER A 170 1.00 -13.27 15.55
C SER A 170 2.17 -12.74 14.73
N ILE A 171 2.84 -11.67 15.18
CA ILE A 171 4.05 -11.14 14.55
C ILE A 171 5.20 -12.15 14.65
N LEU A 172 5.41 -12.78 15.81
CA LEU A 172 6.41 -13.84 15.97
C LEU A 172 6.13 -15.00 15.02
N ASN A 173 4.89 -15.46 14.95
CA ASN A 173 4.48 -16.54 14.04
C ASN A 173 4.71 -16.18 12.57
N SER A 174 4.46 -14.94 12.18
CA SER A 174 4.78 -14.43 10.84
C SER A 174 6.28 -14.51 10.57
N ALA A 175 7.10 -14.03 11.51
CA ALA A 175 8.57 -14.07 11.40
C ALA A 175 9.09 -15.52 11.23
N VAL A 176 8.64 -16.43 12.09
CA VAL A 176 9.01 -17.86 12.01
C VAL A 176 8.57 -18.48 10.68
N THR A 177 7.36 -18.16 10.21
CA THR A 177 6.84 -18.71 8.96
C THR A 177 7.65 -18.24 7.76
N ILE A 178 7.94 -16.94 7.66
CA ILE A 178 8.73 -16.36 6.56
C ILE A 178 10.15 -16.92 6.53
N THR A 179 10.76 -17.12 7.70
CA THR A 179 12.13 -17.65 7.80
C THR A 179 12.23 -19.10 7.32
N ASN A 180 11.14 -19.85 7.40
CA ASN A 180 11.09 -21.26 6.98
C ASN A 180 10.68 -21.45 5.51
N ILE A 181 10.48 -20.38 4.71
CA ILE A 181 10.17 -20.50 3.30
C ILE A 181 11.44 -20.79 2.52
N PRO A 182 11.57 -21.95 1.85
CA PRO A 182 12.73 -22.26 1.04
C PRO A 182 12.73 -21.39 -0.23
N ASP A 183 13.91 -21.03 -0.72
CA ASP A 183 14.14 -20.37 -2.01
C ASP A 183 13.29 -19.11 -2.26
N LEU A 184 12.96 -18.37 -1.18
CA LEU A 184 12.21 -17.12 -1.29
C LEU A 184 13.02 -16.10 -2.11
N LYS A 185 12.45 -15.58 -3.18
CA LYS A 185 13.07 -14.55 -4.03
C LYS A 185 13.53 -13.36 -3.18
N MET A 186 14.75 -12.88 -3.41
CA MET A 186 15.42 -11.91 -2.53
C MET A 186 14.59 -10.63 -2.33
N ASP A 187 13.98 -10.09 -3.38
CA ASP A 187 13.26 -8.81 -3.31
C ASP A 187 12.02 -8.90 -2.45
N ILE A 188 11.15 -9.90 -2.69
CA ILE A 188 9.93 -10.07 -1.89
C ILE A 188 10.26 -10.56 -0.46
N ALA A 189 11.34 -11.33 -0.29
CA ALA A 189 11.79 -11.73 1.03
C ALA A 189 12.19 -10.53 1.87
N GLN A 190 12.98 -9.63 1.33
CA GLN A 190 13.40 -8.39 2.01
C GLN A 190 12.19 -7.51 2.34
N PHE A 191 11.27 -7.36 1.40
CA PHE A 191 10.06 -6.58 1.58
C PHE A 191 9.20 -7.12 2.74
N VAL A 192 8.83 -8.40 2.71
CA VAL A 192 7.96 -9.01 3.73
C VAL A 192 8.64 -9.06 5.11
N LYS A 193 9.95 -9.35 5.15
CA LYS A 193 10.77 -9.26 6.38
C LYS A 193 10.77 -7.84 6.94
N GLY A 194 10.92 -6.85 6.06
CA GLY A 194 10.85 -5.44 6.43
C GLY A 194 9.51 -5.05 7.06
N LEU A 195 8.40 -5.49 6.49
CA LEU A 195 7.08 -5.26 7.05
C LEU A 195 6.93 -5.88 8.44
N VAL A 196 7.41 -7.12 8.63
CA VAL A 196 7.36 -7.79 9.96
C VAL A 196 8.20 -7.02 10.99
N LEU A 197 9.37 -6.50 10.62
CA LEU A 197 10.18 -5.67 11.52
C LEU A 197 9.48 -4.36 11.91
N MET A 198 8.85 -3.67 10.95
CA MET A 198 8.06 -2.47 11.24
C MET A 198 6.90 -2.74 12.18
N LEU A 199 6.22 -3.88 12.01
CA LEU A 199 5.15 -4.32 12.89
C LEU A 199 5.67 -4.70 14.28
N CYS A 200 6.83 -5.36 14.33
CA CYS A 200 7.51 -5.72 15.58
C CYS A 200 7.86 -4.47 16.39
N ASP A 201 8.53 -3.50 15.80
CA ASP A 201 8.89 -2.23 16.45
C ASP A 201 7.66 -1.50 17.02
N LYS A 202 6.56 -1.55 16.30
CA LYS A 202 5.33 -0.85 16.70
C LYS A 202 4.54 -1.57 17.80
N PHE A 203 4.38 -2.87 17.70
CA PHE A 203 3.40 -3.61 18.50
C PHE A 203 4.01 -4.51 19.56
N VAL A 204 5.29 -4.91 19.43
CA VAL A 204 5.95 -5.79 20.39
C VAL A 204 6.65 -4.95 21.45
N LYS A 205 6.09 -4.97 22.67
CA LYS A 205 6.62 -4.19 23.81
C LYS A 205 7.66 -4.96 24.62
N ASP A 206 7.63 -6.28 24.54
CA ASP A 206 8.62 -7.12 25.20
C ASP A 206 9.95 -7.09 24.45
N GLU A 207 10.98 -6.53 25.07
CA GLU A 207 12.32 -6.36 24.45
C GLU A 207 12.97 -7.70 24.06
N SER A 208 12.74 -8.76 24.84
CA SER A 208 13.27 -10.10 24.56
C SER A 208 12.61 -10.68 23.32
N LEU A 209 11.28 -10.55 23.22
CA LEU A 209 10.50 -10.99 22.07
C LEU A 209 10.86 -10.18 20.83
N ASN A 210 11.01 -8.86 20.95
CA ASN A 210 11.44 -7.96 19.87
C ASN A 210 12.81 -8.38 19.33
N THR A 211 13.79 -8.60 20.22
CA THR A 211 15.12 -9.08 19.84
C THR A 211 15.05 -10.44 19.15
N THR A 212 14.21 -11.35 19.63
CA THR A 212 14.02 -12.68 19.04
C THR A 212 13.48 -12.57 17.62
N ILE A 213 12.44 -11.78 17.40
CA ILE A 213 11.85 -11.57 16.07
C ILE A 213 12.86 -10.93 15.13
N SER A 214 13.57 -9.90 15.57
CA SER A 214 14.60 -9.22 14.79
C SER A 214 15.70 -10.17 14.35
N ASN A 215 16.15 -11.04 15.23
CA ASN A 215 17.16 -12.05 14.90
C ASN A 215 16.65 -13.10 13.91
N LEU A 216 15.40 -13.54 14.05
CA LEU A 216 14.77 -14.52 13.15
C LEU A 216 14.70 -14.02 11.72
N VAL A 217 14.25 -12.79 11.51
CA VAL A 217 14.12 -12.25 10.14
C VAL A 217 15.44 -11.71 9.56
N GLY A 218 16.54 -11.81 10.32
CA GLY A 218 17.86 -11.36 9.88
C GLY A 218 17.99 -9.84 9.82
N GLY A 219 17.28 -9.15 10.73
CA GLY A 219 17.01 -7.74 10.61
C GLY A 219 18.01 -6.82 11.27
N ASN A 220 18.60 -6.01 10.41
CA ASN A 220 18.90 -4.64 10.77
C ASN A 220 17.79 -3.77 10.17
N MET A 221 17.14 -2.91 10.96
CA MET A 221 16.19 -1.88 10.46
C MET A 221 16.76 -1.10 9.27
N LYS A 222 18.07 -0.99 9.19
CA LYS A 222 18.81 -0.42 8.09
C LYS A 222 18.46 -1.03 6.72
N ILE A 223 18.11 -2.33 6.66
CA ILE A 223 17.70 -2.97 5.39
C ILE A 223 16.36 -2.42 4.90
N VAL A 224 15.43 -2.14 5.83
CA VAL A 224 14.11 -1.55 5.50
C VAL A 224 14.26 -0.09 5.12
N GLU A 225 15.08 0.66 5.86
CA GLU A 225 15.40 2.04 5.55
C GLU A 225 16.10 2.15 4.19
N ASP A 226 17.09 1.29 3.92
CA ASP A 226 17.81 1.24 2.65
C ASP A 226 16.90 0.80 1.49
N TYR A 227 15.91 -0.08 1.72
CA TYR A 227 14.92 -0.46 0.73
C TYR A 227 13.94 0.69 0.46
N ALA A 228 13.38 1.27 1.52
CA ALA A 228 12.48 2.41 1.40
C ALA A 228 13.18 3.61 0.72
N GLN A 229 14.43 3.89 1.09
CA GLN A 229 15.22 4.96 0.47
C GLN A 229 15.48 4.67 -1.01
N ARG A 230 15.90 3.46 -1.37
CA ARG A 230 16.10 3.07 -2.78
C ARG A 230 14.82 3.24 -3.60
N LYS A 231 13.67 2.86 -3.06
CA LYS A 231 12.38 3.00 -3.74
C LYS A 231 11.96 4.46 -3.89
N VAL A 232 12.23 5.29 -2.90
CA VAL A 232 12.03 6.76 -3.01
C VAL A 232 12.94 7.34 -4.09
N ASP A 233 14.21 6.93 -4.12
CA ASP A 233 15.18 7.42 -5.11
C ASP A 233 14.82 6.96 -6.54
N GLU A 234 14.37 5.71 -6.71
CA GLU A 234 13.87 5.18 -7.99
C GLU A 234 12.66 5.99 -8.48
N LYS A 235 11.66 6.23 -7.62
CA LYS A 235 10.46 7.03 -7.98
C LYS A 235 10.76 8.50 -8.24
N LEU A 236 11.67 9.10 -7.47
CA LEU A 236 12.14 10.45 -7.75
C LEU A 236 12.78 10.53 -9.14
N LYS A 237 13.59 9.53 -9.48
CA LYS A 237 14.24 9.43 -10.79
C LYS A 237 13.21 9.24 -11.91
N GLU A 238 12.24 8.34 -11.76
CA GLU A 238 11.17 8.14 -12.75
C GLU A 238 10.37 9.43 -12.97
N ARG A 239 9.99 10.11 -11.90
CA ARG A 239 9.31 11.40 -11.95
C ARG A 239 10.16 12.46 -12.68
N ASP A 240 11.43 12.52 -12.36
CA ASP A 240 12.34 13.50 -12.99
C ASP A 240 12.56 13.16 -14.47
N GLU A 241 12.65 11.88 -14.86
CA GLU A 241 12.67 11.43 -16.26
C GLU A 241 11.37 11.82 -16.99
N GLU A 242 10.21 11.67 -16.35
CA GLU A 242 8.91 12.08 -16.93
C GLU A 242 8.82 13.60 -17.12
N ILE A 243 9.25 14.38 -16.12
CA ILE A 243 9.29 15.85 -16.21
C ILE A 243 10.19 16.29 -17.38
N VAL A 244 11.36 15.70 -17.51
CA VAL A 244 12.31 15.99 -18.60
C VAL A 244 11.68 15.70 -19.96
N ARG A 245 11.04 14.54 -20.15
CA ARG A 245 10.37 14.19 -21.42
C ARG A 245 9.21 15.13 -21.73
N ASN A 246 8.36 15.42 -20.74
CA ASN A 246 7.23 16.33 -20.91
C ASN A 246 7.66 17.78 -21.28
N MET A 247 8.80 18.24 -20.79
CA MET A 247 9.35 19.54 -21.13
C MET A 247 9.95 19.55 -22.54
N ASP A 248 10.64 18.50 -22.94
CA ASP A 248 11.20 18.34 -24.29
C ASP A 248 10.10 18.27 -25.35
N GLU A 249 9.03 17.50 -25.09
CA GLU A 249 7.84 17.44 -25.96
C GLU A 249 7.16 18.80 -26.16
N LYS A 250 7.26 19.68 -25.17
CA LYS A 250 6.76 21.06 -25.23
C LYS A 250 7.75 22.05 -25.88
N GLY A 251 8.89 21.55 -26.37
CA GLY A 251 9.90 22.35 -27.06
C GLY A 251 10.78 23.22 -26.17
N VAL A 252 10.89 22.88 -24.85
CA VAL A 252 11.80 23.56 -23.92
C VAL A 252 13.24 23.17 -24.27
N LYS A 253 14.17 24.10 -24.29
CA LYS A 253 15.59 23.80 -24.54
C LYS A 253 16.21 22.96 -23.44
N LYS A 254 17.12 22.08 -23.79
CA LYS A 254 17.75 21.14 -22.85
C LYS A 254 18.43 21.82 -21.65
N GLU A 255 19.07 22.96 -21.88
CA GLU A 255 19.72 23.76 -20.86
C GLU A 255 18.70 24.32 -19.84
N ASP A 256 17.52 24.74 -20.34
CA ASP A 256 16.44 25.27 -19.51
C ASP A 256 15.73 24.13 -18.77
N ILE A 257 15.60 22.94 -19.37
CA ILE A 257 15.04 21.73 -18.71
C ILE A 257 15.86 21.38 -17.48
N ALA A 258 17.19 21.35 -17.58
CA ALA A 258 18.07 21.03 -16.45
C ALA A 258 17.83 21.98 -15.25
N ILE A 259 17.68 23.27 -15.54
CA ILE A 259 17.44 24.31 -14.51
C ILE A 259 16.03 24.16 -13.90
N LEU A 260 15.00 24.04 -14.75
CA LEU A 260 13.60 24.01 -14.30
C LEU A 260 13.24 22.72 -13.56
N ALA A 261 13.74 21.58 -14.03
CA ALA A 261 13.53 20.28 -13.38
C ALA A 261 14.48 20.07 -12.18
N LYS A 262 15.47 20.95 -11.98
CA LYS A 262 16.51 20.83 -10.93
C LYS A 262 17.30 19.52 -11.01
N VAL A 263 17.61 19.07 -12.19
CA VAL A 263 18.42 17.87 -12.48
C VAL A 263 19.71 18.25 -13.19
N SER A 264 20.67 17.32 -13.24
CA SER A 264 21.93 17.60 -13.94
C SER A 264 21.74 17.59 -15.46
N PRO A 265 22.53 18.36 -16.24
CA PRO A 265 22.51 18.32 -17.70
C PRO A 265 22.75 16.89 -18.26
N GLU A 266 23.64 16.13 -17.63
CA GLU A 266 23.92 14.75 -17.99
C GLU A 266 22.70 13.84 -17.81
N PHE A 267 21.87 14.09 -16.78
CA PHE A 267 20.61 13.38 -16.56
C PHE A 267 19.61 13.68 -17.68
N VAL A 268 19.49 14.94 -18.11
CA VAL A 268 18.64 15.34 -19.23
C VAL A 268 19.07 14.64 -20.52
N GLU A 269 20.36 14.70 -20.85
CA GLU A 269 20.90 14.02 -22.06
C GLU A 269 20.64 12.52 -22.04
N LYS A 270 20.90 11.85 -20.91
CA LYS A 270 20.68 10.41 -20.74
C LYS A 270 19.20 10.02 -20.85
N THR A 271 18.31 10.86 -20.35
CA THR A 271 16.85 10.62 -20.38
C THR A 271 16.30 10.76 -21.78
N LEU A 272 16.77 11.74 -22.55
CA LEU A 272 16.32 12.03 -23.90
C LEU A 272 17.02 11.19 -24.99
N SER A 273 18.07 10.45 -24.63
CA SER A 273 18.77 9.52 -25.53
C SER A 273 18.24 8.09 -25.52
N LYS A 274 17.31 7.77 -24.62
CA LYS A 274 16.58 6.50 -24.51
C LYS A 274 15.28 6.53 -25.33
#